data_fa780e85ca6a87f49ecd8fbcf392cca2
#
_entry.id   fa780e85ca6a87f49ecd8fbcf392cca2
#
_cell.length_a   1.000
_cell.length_b   1.000
_cell.length_c   1.000
_cell.angle_alpha   90.00
_cell.angle_beta   90.00
_cell.angle_gamma   90.00
#
_symmetry.space_group_name_H-M   'P 1'
#
loop_
_entity.id
_entity.type
_entity.pdbx_description
1 polymer ?
#
loop_
_entity_poly.entity_id
_entity_poly.type
_entity_poly.pdbx_seq_one_letter_code
_entity_poly.pdbx_strand_id
1 'polypeptide(L)'
;MTQPDLDANVAAGDRDRLAVQSSLANRRADLPLRFWRQHVHYTTPAADAAMARKAVEGGTAPVGRMLERLGLTATDLATRLDLPPELVTARLASPSRAPLVMLDGEDAIAPGAEIAARAVEVAATTFVEADWAGSLRTYRPPGLDGDSTVRDLYALLWRLRERTPAGTPLPLDAIVFPKVEHPEEVDLVNGLLDRAETALDLAPGSIRVAYLVESGWAAAQLAEIAQRAAPRLASLIFGIADFSADLGLPAIGTEHPLADWARAELVAVAGAVGVPAIDGMTLDYPVTDPALDAAANRDRWLDRMRLAYDDAVRARDLGMLGKWVGHPAQLFAVLLAFEAGFTDDAVEHEAAKLAAYDAAVAAEQGATMIAGVMSDRATDRHARAVLRQAAAMGRLEPDRAVTLGVIGTAERADAARAWAATHPGAHPGADVG
;
A
#
# COMPACT_ATOMS: atom_id res chain seq x y z
N MET A 1 -43.55 33.65 -7.85
CA MET A 1 -43.28 32.42 -7.13
C MET A 1 -43.75 32.63 -5.70
N THR A 2 -44.70 31.85 -5.25
CA THR A 2 -45.18 31.90 -3.87
C THR A 2 -44.25 31.15 -2.92
N GLN A 3 -44.29 31.37 -1.58
CA GLN A 3 -43.51 30.63 -0.62
C GLN A 3 -43.72 29.12 -0.74
N PRO A 4 -44.97 28.59 -0.87
CA PRO A 4 -45.20 27.16 -1.10
C PRO A 4 -44.56 26.62 -2.38
N ASP A 5 -44.49 27.42 -3.46
CA ASP A 5 -43.82 27.02 -4.70
C ASP A 5 -42.30 26.92 -4.49
N LEU A 6 -41.71 27.83 -3.70
CA LEU A 6 -40.30 27.77 -3.36
C LEU A 6 -39.97 26.52 -2.53
N ASP A 7 -40.76 26.26 -1.49
CA ASP A 7 -40.57 25.13 -0.58
C ASP A 7 -40.68 23.78 -1.34
N ALA A 8 -41.63 23.64 -2.26
CA ALA A 8 -41.80 22.47 -3.11
C ALA A 8 -40.60 22.27 -4.04
N ASN A 9 -40.06 23.33 -4.63
CA ASN A 9 -38.88 23.27 -5.50
C ASN A 9 -37.61 22.95 -4.71
N VAL A 10 -37.42 23.48 -3.50
CA VAL A 10 -36.31 23.15 -2.60
C VAL A 10 -36.36 21.67 -2.24
N ALA A 11 -37.52 21.14 -1.84
CA ALA A 11 -37.69 19.73 -1.51
C ALA A 11 -37.46 18.80 -2.71
N ALA A 12 -37.84 19.22 -3.92
CA ALA A 12 -37.51 18.47 -5.14
C ALA A 12 -36.01 18.46 -5.42
N GLY A 13 -35.36 19.63 -5.38
CA GLY A 13 -33.91 19.75 -5.55
C GLY A 13 -33.10 18.97 -4.52
N ASP A 14 -33.54 18.91 -3.27
CA ASP A 14 -32.91 18.12 -2.23
C ASP A 14 -33.03 16.59 -2.49
N ARG A 15 -34.18 16.12 -2.98
CA ARG A 15 -34.32 14.72 -3.39
C ARG A 15 -33.37 14.36 -4.53
N ASP A 16 -33.29 15.23 -5.57
CA ASP A 16 -32.39 15.02 -6.69
C ASP A 16 -30.92 15.01 -6.25
N ARG A 17 -30.54 15.96 -5.37
CA ARG A 17 -29.22 16.02 -4.76
C ARG A 17 -28.87 14.73 -3.99
N LEU A 18 -29.79 14.24 -3.17
CA LEU A 18 -29.60 13.02 -2.39
C LEU A 18 -29.49 11.77 -3.28
N ALA A 19 -30.30 11.69 -4.36
CA ALA A 19 -30.21 10.61 -5.33
C ALA A 19 -28.85 10.59 -6.03
N VAL A 20 -28.34 11.75 -6.47
CA VAL A 20 -26.99 11.87 -7.05
C VAL A 20 -25.92 11.48 -6.03
N GLN A 21 -25.99 12.01 -4.79
CA GLN A 21 -25.00 11.66 -3.75
C GLN A 21 -25.01 10.17 -3.43
N SER A 22 -26.17 9.54 -3.34
CA SER A 22 -26.28 8.10 -3.13
C SER A 22 -25.65 7.28 -4.27
N SER A 23 -25.88 7.72 -5.52
CA SER A 23 -25.26 7.05 -6.68
C SER A 23 -23.73 7.20 -6.72
N LEU A 24 -23.21 8.31 -6.18
CA LEU A 24 -21.78 8.59 -6.11
C LEU A 24 -21.10 7.89 -4.92
N ALA A 25 -21.81 7.64 -3.84
CA ALA A 25 -21.25 6.96 -2.65
C ALA A 25 -20.70 5.57 -3.00
N ASN A 26 -21.36 4.84 -3.91
CA ASN A 26 -20.93 3.50 -4.37
C ASN A 26 -19.66 3.53 -5.26
N ARG A 27 -19.16 4.71 -5.61
CA ARG A 27 -17.93 4.87 -6.40
C ARG A 27 -16.67 4.97 -5.55
N ARG A 28 -16.79 4.87 -4.23
CA ARG A 28 -15.65 4.87 -3.30
C ARG A 28 -15.50 3.50 -2.66
N ALA A 29 -14.26 3.09 -2.49
CA ALA A 29 -13.93 1.87 -1.77
C ALA A 29 -14.25 2.07 -0.27
N ASP A 30 -14.91 1.08 0.33
CA ASP A 30 -14.95 0.94 1.80
C ASP A 30 -13.72 0.12 2.21
N LEU A 31 -12.60 0.82 2.43
CA LEU A 31 -11.33 0.19 2.67
C LEU A 31 -11.01 0.14 4.17
N PRO A 32 -10.91 -1.08 4.78
CA PRO A 32 -10.53 -1.27 6.17
C PRO A 32 -9.18 -0.60 6.49
N LEU A 33 -9.04 -0.09 7.73
CA LEU A 33 -7.86 0.67 8.15
C LEU A 33 -6.54 -0.07 7.86
N ARG A 34 -6.49 -1.38 8.05
CA ARG A 34 -5.27 -2.18 7.83
C ARG A 34 -4.70 -2.06 6.43
N PHE A 35 -5.53 -1.80 5.40
CA PHE A 35 -5.07 -1.62 4.01
C PHE A 35 -4.40 -0.26 3.76
N TRP A 36 -4.51 0.70 4.66
CA TRP A 36 -3.75 1.95 4.61
C TRP A 36 -2.29 1.78 5.05
N ARG A 37 -1.92 0.58 5.54
CA ARG A 37 -0.55 0.20 5.90
C ARG A 37 0.26 -0.33 4.71
N GLN A 38 -0.01 0.13 3.50
CA GLN A 38 0.62 -0.34 2.27
C GLN A 38 1.84 0.51 1.84
N HIS A 39 2.56 1.15 2.75
CA HIS A 39 3.69 2.01 2.41
C HIS A 39 4.90 1.26 1.83
N VAL A 40 4.95 -0.08 1.91
CA VAL A 40 5.88 -0.92 1.14
C VAL A 40 5.18 -2.21 0.69
N HIS A 41 5.31 -2.53 -0.59
CA HIS A 41 4.94 -3.81 -1.18
C HIS A 41 6.21 -4.61 -1.45
N TYR A 42 6.48 -5.65 -0.66
CA TYR A 42 7.66 -6.49 -0.84
C TYR A 42 7.31 -7.70 -1.69
N THR A 43 7.90 -7.77 -2.89
CA THR A 43 7.67 -8.85 -3.85
C THR A 43 8.74 -9.93 -3.73
N THR A 44 8.32 -11.19 -3.85
CA THR A 44 9.19 -12.36 -3.86
C THR A 44 8.61 -13.46 -4.74
N PRO A 45 9.46 -14.27 -5.45
CA PRO A 45 8.98 -15.37 -6.25
C PRO A 45 8.17 -16.37 -5.44
N ALA A 46 6.94 -16.68 -5.87
CA ALA A 46 6.09 -17.66 -5.21
C ALA A 46 6.60 -19.11 -5.37
N ALA A 47 7.42 -19.40 -6.40
CA ALA A 47 7.93 -20.75 -6.65
C ALA A 47 9.14 -21.14 -5.79
N ASP A 48 9.69 -20.24 -4.96
CA ASP A 48 10.81 -20.48 -4.04
C ASP A 48 10.37 -20.33 -2.59
N ALA A 49 10.17 -21.46 -1.90
CA ALA A 49 9.69 -21.50 -0.52
C ALA A 49 10.65 -20.81 0.47
N ALA A 50 11.96 -20.88 0.24
CA ALA A 50 12.94 -20.25 1.11
C ALA A 50 12.95 -18.72 0.95
N MET A 51 12.83 -18.22 -0.28
CA MET A 51 12.70 -16.80 -0.56
C MET A 51 11.38 -16.26 -0.03
N ALA A 52 10.26 -16.95 -0.27
CA ALA A 52 8.95 -16.57 0.23
C ALA A 52 8.95 -16.42 1.76
N ARG A 53 9.44 -17.43 2.49
CA ARG A 53 9.53 -17.37 3.95
C ARG A 53 10.47 -16.26 4.43
N LYS A 54 11.63 -16.05 3.78
CA LYS A 54 12.55 -14.97 4.13
C LYS A 54 11.94 -13.57 3.90
N ALA A 55 11.13 -13.39 2.86
CA ALA A 55 10.46 -12.12 2.62
C ALA A 55 9.42 -11.82 3.72
N VAL A 56 8.65 -12.83 4.12
CA VAL A 56 7.63 -12.70 5.17
C VAL A 56 8.26 -12.49 6.55
N GLU A 57 9.24 -13.31 6.94
CA GLU A 57 9.77 -13.34 8.30
C GLU A 57 11.02 -12.48 8.51
N GLY A 58 11.78 -12.22 7.45
CA GLY A 58 13.10 -11.58 7.54
C GLY A 58 13.07 -10.05 7.54
N GLY A 59 12.22 -9.45 6.76
CA GLY A 59 12.11 -7.99 6.65
C GLY A 59 13.46 -7.31 6.36
N THR A 60 13.81 -6.29 7.15
CA THR A 60 15.07 -5.53 7.06
C THR A 60 16.24 -6.16 7.81
N ALA A 61 16.03 -7.23 8.58
CA ALA A 61 17.08 -7.85 9.40
C ALA A 61 18.37 -8.24 8.63
N PRO A 62 18.34 -8.60 7.33
CA PRO A 62 19.55 -8.88 6.57
C PRO A 62 20.48 -7.69 6.36
N VAL A 63 20.00 -6.43 6.45
CA VAL A 63 20.76 -5.24 6.06
C VAL A 63 22.01 -5.03 6.91
N GLY A 64 21.94 -5.25 8.22
CA GLY A 64 23.10 -5.16 9.10
C GLY A 64 24.25 -6.09 8.66
N ARG A 65 23.92 -7.35 8.32
CA ARG A 65 24.90 -8.32 7.80
C ARG A 65 25.43 -7.95 6.41
N MET A 66 24.63 -7.25 5.60
CA MET A 66 25.10 -6.73 4.29
C MET A 66 26.15 -5.65 4.49
N LEU A 67 25.91 -4.71 5.41
CA LEU A 67 26.89 -3.68 5.78
C LEU A 67 28.18 -4.30 6.30
N GLU A 68 28.12 -5.25 7.23
CA GLU A 68 29.28 -5.96 7.78
C GLU A 68 30.12 -6.64 6.68
N ARG A 69 29.48 -7.36 5.77
CA ARG A 69 30.16 -8.05 4.64
C ARG A 69 30.88 -7.06 3.70
N LEU A 70 30.33 -5.86 3.55
CA LEU A 70 30.91 -4.82 2.73
C LEU A 70 31.95 -3.99 3.50
N GLY A 71 32.12 -4.20 4.80
CA GLY A 71 32.95 -3.36 5.65
C GLY A 71 32.42 -1.93 5.78
N LEU A 72 31.11 -1.77 5.73
CA LEU A 72 30.38 -0.51 5.88
C LEU A 72 29.76 -0.39 7.27
N THR A 73 29.62 0.85 7.74
CA THR A 73 28.98 1.20 9.01
C THR A 73 27.59 1.85 8.78
N ALA A 74 26.83 1.99 9.85
CA ALA A 74 25.59 2.78 9.84
C ALA A 74 25.85 4.24 9.44
N THR A 75 27.01 4.79 9.85
CA THR A 75 27.42 6.17 9.53
C THR A 75 27.72 6.33 8.02
N ASP A 76 28.36 5.34 7.39
CA ASP A 76 28.60 5.37 5.95
C ASP A 76 27.30 5.41 5.16
N LEU A 77 26.32 4.55 5.57
CA LEU A 77 25.01 4.53 4.96
C LEU A 77 24.23 5.84 5.21
N ALA A 78 24.24 6.36 6.45
CA ALA A 78 23.60 7.61 6.80
C ALA A 78 24.15 8.79 6.00
N THR A 79 25.48 8.87 5.87
CA THR A 79 26.17 9.89 5.07
C THR A 79 25.74 9.81 3.59
N ARG A 80 25.67 8.59 3.03
CA ARG A 80 25.23 8.42 1.64
C ARG A 80 23.76 8.81 1.43
N LEU A 81 22.88 8.51 2.40
CA LEU A 81 21.46 8.85 2.34
C LEU A 81 21.15 10.31 2.72
N ASP A 82 22.13 11.05 3.21
CA ASP A 82 21.95 12.41 3.76
C ASP A 82 20.93 12.41 4.92
N LEU A 83 21.13 11.46 5.86
CA LEU A 83 20.28 11.27 7.03
C LEU A 83 21.09 11.34 8.33
N PRO A 84 20.46 11.69 9.47
CA PRO A 84 21.07 11.59 10.77
C PRO A 84 21.54 10.15 11.06
N PRO A 85 22.81 9.93 11.50
CA PRO A 85 23.33 8.59 11.78
C PRO A 85 22.53 7.82 12.83
N GLU A 86 21.95 8.51 13.80
CA GLU A 86 21.09 7.93 14.85
C GLU A 86 19.82 7.29 14.28
N LEU A 87 19.23 7.88 13.22
CA LEU A 87 18.03 7.34 12.57
C LEU A 87 18.34 6.00 11.90
N VAL A 88 19.44 5.93 11.14
CA VAL A 88 19.88 4.70 10.48
C VAL A 88 20.28 3.64 11.49
N THR A 89 21.00 4.04 12.58
CA THR A 89 21.40 3.14 13.66
C THR A 89 20.18 2.56 14.38
N ALA A 90 19.21 3.40 14.74
CA ALA A 90 17.97 2.97 15.39
C ALA A 90 17.19 1.96 14.50
N ARG A 91 17.12 2.23 13.20
CA ARG A 91 16.44 1.34 12.25
C ARG A 91 17.17 -0.01 12.09
N LEU A 92 18.49 -0.03 12.10
CA LEU A 92 19.28 -1.26 12.08
C LEU A 92 19.14 -2.07 13.38
N ALA A 93 19.05 -1.39 14.53
CA ALA A 93 18.87 -2.01 15.83
C ALA A 93 17.46 -2.60 16.03
N SER A 94 16.46 -2.04 15.34
CA SER A 94 15.07 -2.50 15.39
C SER A 94 14.58 -2.88 13.97
N PRO A 95 14.91 -4.08 13.47
CA PRO A 95 14.48 -4.54 12.16
C PRO A 95 12.96 -4.61 12.06
N SER A 96 12.44 -4.17 10.91
CA SER A 96 11.01 -4.17 10.63
C SER A 96 10.66 -5.19 9.56
N ARG A 97 9.49 -5.82 9.66
CA ARG A 97 8.91 -6.62 8.58
C ARG A 97 8.28 -5.71 7.52
N ALA A 98 8.12 -6.25 6.30
CA ALA A 98 7.39 -5.54 5.27
C ALA A 98 5.91 -5.42 5.65
N PRO A 99 5.29 -4.24 5.50
CA PRO A 99 3.86 -4.06 5.79
C PRO A 99 2.95 -4.92 4.92
N LEU A 100 3.38 -5.21 3.69
CA LEU A 100 2.73 -6.10 2.75
C LEU A 100 3.77 -6.95 2.05
N VAL A 101 3.51 -8.25 1.91
CA VAL A 101 4.32 -9.15 1.08
C VAL A 101 3.46 -9.74 -0.02
N MET A 102 3.94 -9.62 -1.26
CA MET A 102 3.34 -10.21 -2.44
C MET A 102 4.13 -11.45 -2.85
N LEU A 103 3.47 -12.59 -2.84
CA LEU A 103 3.98 -13.82 -3.43
C LEU A 103 3.66 -13.79 -4.93
N ASP A 104 4.69 -13.76 -5.75
CA ASP A 104 4.59 -13.49 -7.17
C ASP A 104 4.59 -14.79 -7.97
N GLY A 105 3.47 -15.10 -8.59
CA GLY A 105 3.25 -16.23 -9.48
C GLY A 105 3.31 -15.89 -10.98
N GLU A 106 3.82 -14.70 -11.33
CA GLU A 106 3.91 -14.20 -12.72
C GLU A 106 5.38 -13.96 -13.12
N ASP A 107 5.80 -12.70 -13.26
CA ASP A 107 7.10 -12.34 -13.86
C ASP A 107 8.32 -12.76 -13.02
N ALA A 108 8.17 -12.96 -11.71
CA ALA A 108 9.25 -13.41 -10.86
C ALA A 108 9.54 -14.92 -10.94
N ILE A 109 8.76 -15.69 -11.73
CA ILE A 109 8.95 -17.14 -11.91
C ILE A 109 9.19 -17.47 -13.38
N ALA A 110 9.92 -18.55 -13.63
CA ALA A 110 10.09 -19.03 -14.99
C ALA A 110 8.76 -19.57 -15.55
N PRO A 111 8.51 -19.43 -16.86
CA PRO A 111 7.28 -19.94 -17.46
C PRO A 111 7.24 -21.48 -17.44
N GLY A 112 6.05 -22.04 -17.25
CA GLY A 112 5.79 -23.49 -17.31
C GLY A 112 4.78 -23.98 -16.29
N ALA A 113 3.95 -24.94 -16.69
CA ALA A 113 2.85 -25.45 -15.86
C ALA A 113 3.30 -26.04 -14.51
N GLU A 114 4.44 -26.74 -14.48
CA GLU A 114 4.98 -27.31 -13.24
C GLU A 114 5.47 -26.22 -12.26
N ILE A 115 6.04 -25.14 -12.81
CA ILE A 115 6.51 -24.01 -12.00
C ILE A 115 5.31 -23.23 -11.47
N ALA A 116 4.30 -23.00 -12.28
CA ALA A 116 3.06 -22.37 -11.86
C ALA A 116 2.36 -23.18 -10.75
N ALA A 117 2.23 -24.50 -10.92
CA ALA A 117 1.66 -25.39 -9.90
C ALA A 117 2.47 -25.35 -8.59
N ARG A 118 3.81 -25.31 -8.68
CA ARG A 118 4.69 -25.16 -7.52
C ARG A 118 4.53 -23.80 -6.86
N ALA A 119 4.37 -22.73 -7.63
CA ALA A 119 4.13 -21.37 -7.09
C ALA A 119 2.83 -21.32 -6.28
N VAL A 120 1.75 -21.91 -6.78
CA VAL A 120 0.47 -22.05 -6.06
C VAL A 120 0.65 -22.85 -4.76
N GLU A 121 1.38 -23.96 -4.78
CA GLU A 121 1.62 -24.80 -3.62
C GLU A 121 2.45 -24.10 -2.54
N VAL A 122 3.56 -23.47 -2.95
CA VAL A 122 4.43 -22.70 -2.06
C VAL A 122 3.68 -21.50 -1.47
N ALA A 123 2.90 -20.80 -2.28
CA ALA A 123 2.09 -19.68 -1.80
C ALA A 123 1.07 -20.14 -0.75
N ALA A 124 0.30 -21.20 -1.05
CA ALA A 124 -0.70 -21.73 -0.11
C ALA A 124 -0.06 -22.17 1.22
N THR A 125 1.09 -22.84 1.17
CA THR A 125 1.84 -23.26 2.36
C THR A 125 2.35 -22.03 3.14
N THR A 126 2.95 -21.07 2.46
CA THR A 126 3.50 -19.87 3.09
C THR A 126 2.41 -19.02 3.77
N PHE A 127 1.24 -18.87 3.13
CA PHE A 127 0.11 -18.13 3.71
C PHE A 127 -0.38 -18.74 5.02
N VAL A 128 -0.36 -20.06 5.14
CA VAL A 128 -0.88 -20.78 6.31
C VAL A 128 0.18 -20.93 7.40
N GLU A 129 1.44 -21.23 7.03
CA GLU A 129 2.46 -21.69 7.99
C GLU A 129 3.45 -20.60 8.43
N ALA A 130 3.70 -19.56 7.62
CA ALA A 130 4.65 -18.54 7.98
C ALA A 130 4.09 -17.57 9.03
N ASP A 131 4.99 -16.98 9.83
CA ASP A 131 4.64 -15.92 10.76
C ASP A 131 4.58 -14.57 10.06
N TRP A 132 3.37 -14.13 9.74
CA TRP A 132 3.12 -12.87 9.04
C TRP A 132 3.20 -11.61 9.93
N ALA A 133 3.14 -11.74 11.23
CA ALA A 133 3.22 -10.64 12.20
C ALA A 133 2.37 -9.40 11.83
N GLY A 134 1.19 -9.62 11.22
CA GLY A 134 0.28 -8.55 10.81
C GLY A 134 0.60 -7.90 9.44
N SER A 135 1.58 -8.41 8.68
CA SER A 135 1.78 -8.03 7.28
C SER A 135 0.58 -8.45 6.43
N LEU A 136 0.21 -7.61 5.46
CA LEU A 136 -0.81 -7.96 4.47
C LEU A 136 -0.28 -9.06 3.54
N ARG A 137 -1.17 -10.00 3.21
CA ARG A 137 -0.90 -11.21 2.45
C ARG A 137 -1.47 -11.05 1.06
N THR A 138 -0.63 -10.97 0.05
CA THR A 138 -1.09 -10.81 -1.32
C THR A 138 -0.42 -11.81 -2.26
N TYR A 139 -1.14 -12.15 -3.32
CA TYR A 139 -0.68 -13.04 -4.38
C TYR A 139 -0.88 -12.39 -5.73
N ARG A 140 0.11 -12.47 -6.61
CA ARG A 140 -0.02 -12.08 -8.02
C ARG A 140 -0.14 -13.33 -8.88
N PRO A 141 -1.32 -13.64 -9.47
CA PRO A 141 -1.46 -14.65 -10.50
C PRO A 141 -0.91 -14.14 -11.83
N PRO A 142 -0.75 -15.00 -12.84
CA PRO A 142 -0.54 -14.56 -14.22
C PRO A 142 -1.63 -13.58 -14.69
N GLY A 143 -1.32 -12.74 -15.70
CA GLY A 143 -2.28 -11.83 -16.31
C GLY A 143 -3.48 -12.54 -16.93
N LEU A 144 -4.56 -11.79 -17.18
CA LEU A 144 -5.81 -12.35 -17.75
C LEU A 144 -5.64 -12.84 -19.20
N ASP A 145 -4.58 -12.44 -19.89
CA ASP A 145 -4.13 -12.94 -21.17
C ASP A 145 -3.53 -14.36 -21.11
N GLY A 146 -3.22 -14.85 -19.89
CA GLY A 146 -2.64 -16.16 -19.67
C GLY A 146 -3.69 -17.28 -19.60
N ASP A 147 -3.48 -18.38 -20.34
CA ASP A 147 -4.39 -19.55 -20.38
C ASP A 147 -4.55 -20.23 -18.99
N SER A 148 -3.64 -20.01 -18.06
CA SER A 148 -3.64 -20.66 -16.75
C SER A 148 -4.24 -19.83 -15.62
N THR A 149 -4.46 -18.53 -15.80
CA THR A 149 -4.80 -17.55 -14.76
C THR A 149 -5.98 -17.99 -13.90
N VAL A 150 -7.10 -18.34 -14.52
CA VAL A 150 -8.32 -18.75 -13.80
C VAL A 150 -8.09 -20.03 -13.01
N ARG A 151 -7.40 -21.01 -13.62
CA ARG A 151 -7.07 -22.29 -12.98
C ARG A 151 -6.16 -22.08 -11.76
N ASP A 152 -5.10 -21.30 -11.91
CA ASP A 152 -4.09 -21.10 -10.89
C ASP A 152 -4.64 -20.27 -9.72
N LEU A 153 -5.47 -19.25 -10.02
CA LEU A 153 -6.21 -18.48 -9.02
C LEU A 153 -7.13 -19.39 -8.20
N TYR A 154 -7.96 -20.18 -8.86
CA TYR A 154 -8.88 -21.08 -8.17
C TYR A 154 -8.14 -22.17 -7.40
N ALA A 155 -7.08 -22.74 -7.98
CA ALA A 155 -6.24 -23.70 -7.27
C ALA A 155 -5.67 -23.13 -5.97
N LEU A 156 -5.20 -21.89 -5.96
CA LEU A 156 -4.74 -21.22 -4.74
C LEU A 156 -5.86 -21.10 -3.71
N LEU A 157 -7.01 -20.53 -4.11
CA LEU A 157 -8.14 -20.28 -3.20
C LEU A 157 -8.68 -21.58 -2.59
N TRP A 158 -8.82 -22.66 -3.38
CA TRP A 158 -9.23 -23.99 -2.91
C TRP A 158 -8.22 -24.59 -1.93
N ARG A 159 -6.91 -24.54 -2.24
CA ARG A 159 -5.87 -25.02 -1.33
C ARG A 159 -5.83 -24.27 -0.01
N LEU A 160 -6.08 -22.95 -0.05
CA LEU A 160 -6.20 -22.15 1.18
C LEU A 160 -7.42 -22.61 1.99
N ARG A 161 -8.58 -22.83 1.33
CA ARG A 161 -9.79 -23.32 2.02
C ARG A 161 -9.60 -24.69 2.65
N GLU A 162 -8.94 -25.61 1.95
CA GLU A 162 -8.63 -26.96 2.47
C GLU A 162 -7.72 -26.93 3.72
N ARG A 163 -6.89 -25.92 3.86
CA ARG A 163 -5.91 -25.76 4.96
C ARG A 163 -6.38 -24.84 6.09
N THR A 164 -7.56 -24.25 5.96
CA THR A 164 -8.13 -23.35 6.98
C THR A 164 -9.44 -23.89 7.51
N PRO A 165 -9.78 -23.64 8.79
CA PRO A 165 -11.05 -24.09 9.35
C PRO A 165 -12.25 -23.56 8.59
N ALA A 166 -13.29 -24.36 8.44
CA ALA A 166 -14.55 -23.93 7.82
C ALA A 166 -15.14 -22.72 8.56
N GLY A 167 -15.73 -21.79 7.81
CA GLY A 167 -16.34 -20.58 8.36
C GLY A 167 -15.34 -19.49 8.77
N THR A 168 -14.02 -19.70 8.59
CA THR A 168 -13.02 -18.65 8.85
C THR A 168 -12.61 -17.97 7.54
N PRO A 169 -12.21 -16.67 7.58
CA PRO A 169 -11.60 -15.99 6.42
C PRO A 169 -10.37 -16.74 5.91
N LEU A 170 -10.11 -16.68 4.61
CA LEU A 170 -8.86 -17.17 4.06
C LEU A 170 -7.68 -16.32 4.56
N PRO A 171 -6.48 -16.92 4.73
CA PRO A 171 -5.27 -16.19 5.08
C PRO A 171 -4.68 -15.45 3.85
N LEU A 172 -5.54 -14.68 3.17
CA LEU A 172 -5.24 -13.92 1.96
C LEU A 172 -6.01 -12.60 2.04
N ASP A 173 -5.31 -11.47 1.93
CA ASP A 173 -5.91 -10.15 2.05
C ASP A 173 -6.34 -9.60 0.69
N ALA A 174 -5.50 -9.78 -0.36
CA ALA A 174 -5.83 -9.33 -1.71
C ALA A 174 -5.12 -10.14 -2.78
N ILE A 175 -5.71 -10.15 -3.97
CA ILE A 175 -5.08 -10.57 -5.23
C ILE A 175 -4.58 -9.33 -5.96
N VAL A 176 -3.34 -9.37 -6.45
CA VAL A 176 -2.78 -8.33 -7.30
C VAL A 176 -2.90 -8.78 -8.77
N PHE A 177 -3.81 -8.16 -9.52
CA PHE A 177 -3.97 -8.48 -10.93
C PHE A 177 -3.06 -7.61 -11.80
N PRO A 178 -2.13 -8.24 -12.53
CA PRO A 178 -1.30 -7.57 -13.51
C PRO A 178 -2.05 -7.40 -14.84
N LYS A 179 -1.54 -6.53 -15.70
CA LYS A 179 -1.89 -6.40 -17.13
C LYS A 179 -3.38 -6.23 -17.39
N VAL A 180 -4.08 -5.52 -16.49
CA VAL A 180 -5.47 -5.13 -16.69
C VAL A 180 -5.50 -3.82 -17.46
N GLU A 181 -6.12 -3.81 -18.64
CA GLU A 181 -6.15 -2.69 -19.55
C GLU A 181 -7.55 -2.11 -19.74
N HIS A 182 -8.58 -2.93 -19.57
CA HIS A 182 -9.94 -2.56 -19.86
C HIS A 182 -10.90 -2.74 -18.67
N PRO A 183 -11.91 -1.86 -18.53
CA PRO A 183 -12.90 -1.98 -17.45
C PRO A 183 -13.67 -3.30 -17.45
N GLU A 184 -13.85 -3.94 -18.61
CA GLU A 184 -14.51 -5.25 -18.75
C GLU A 184 -13.72 -6.37 -18.09
N GLU A 185 -12.41 -6.27 -18.02
CA GLU A 185 -11.55 -7.23 -17.30
C GLU A 185 -11.76 -7.15 -15.80
N VAL A 186 -12.04 -5.95 -15.28
CA VAL A 186 -12.44 -5.77 -13.87
C VAL A 186 -13.76 -6.49 -13.59
N ASP A 187 -14.74 -6.39 -14.48
CA ASP A 187 -16.02 -7.09 -14.34
C ASP A 187 -15.82 -8.62 -14.36
N LEU A 188 -14.92 -9.10 -15.21
CA LEU A 188 -14.52 -10.51 -15.24
C LEU A 188 -13.91 -10.94 -13.90
N VAL A 189 -12.92 -10.19 -13.38
CA VAL A 189 -12.27 -10.48 -12.10
C VAL A 189 -13.28 -10.49 -10.96
N ASN A 190 -14.16 -9.49 -10.87
CA ASN A 190 -15.21 -9.45 -9.87
C ASN A 190 -16.09 -10.71 -9.95
N GLY A 191 -16.53 -11.10 -11.15
CA GLY A 191 -17.32 -12.32 -11.33
C GLY A 191 -16.58 -13.62 -11.00
N LEU A 192 -15.27 -13.69 -11.22
CA LEU A 192 -14.44 -14.84 -10.80
C LEU A 192 -14.40 -14.94 -9.27
N LEU A 193 -14.17 -13.81 -8.58
CA LEU A 193 -14.08 -13.78 -7.13
C LEU A 193 -15.43 -14.00 -6.45
N ASP A 194 -16.54 -13.46 -6.98
CA ASP A 194 -17.90 -13.71 -6.48
C ASP A 194 -18.24 -15.21 -6.52
N ARG A 195 -17.89 -15.89 -7.61
CA ARG A 195 -18.08 -17.34 -7.73
C ARG A 195 -17.21 -18.13 -6.76
N ALA A 196 -15.96 -17.73 -6.59
CA ALA A 196 -15.04 -18.37 -5.64
C ALA A 196 -15.53 -18.19 -4.20
N GLU A 197 -15.90 -16.98 -3.80
CA GLU A 197 -16.41 -16.68 -2.46
C GLU A 197 -17.66 -17.48 -2.16
N THR A 198 -18.61 -17.55 -3.11
CA THR A 198 -19.82 -18.37 -2.95
C THR A 198 -19.49 -19.85 -2.79
N ALA A 199 -18.60 -20.39 -3.64
CA ALA A 199 -18.26 -21.82 -3.60
C ALA A 199 -17.45 -22.23 -2.36
N LEU A 200 -16.69 -21.29 -1.76
CA LEU A 200 -15.84 -21.52 -0.59
C LEU A 200 -16.47 -21.06 0.74
N ASP A 201 -17.76 -20.68 0.71
CA ASP A 201 -18.51 -20.19 1.87
C ASP A 201 -17.78 -19.00 2.56
N LEU A 202 -17.40 -18.01 1.75
CA LEU A 202 -16.77 -16.78 2.19
C LEU A 202 -17.77 -15.61 2.12
N ALA A 203 -17.54 -14.60 2.94
CA ALA A 203 -18.34 -13.38 2.86
C ALA A 203 -18.13 -12.68 1.50
N PRO A 204 -19.20 -12.19 0.84
CA PRO A 204 -19.06 -11.43 -0.40
C PRO A 204 -18.11 -10.24 -0.25
N GLY A 205 -17.19 -10.06 -1.20
CA GLY A 205 -16.19 -8.98 -1.19
C GLY A 205 -15.07 -9.16 -0.16
N SER A 206 -14.93 -10.34 0.45
CA SER A 206 -13.89 -10.63 1.43
C SER A 206 -12.47 -10.69 0.81
N ILE A 207 -12.37 -11.12 -0.45
CA ILE A 207 -11.13 -11.12 -1.21
C ILE A 207 -11.03 -9.78 -1.93
N ARG A 208 -10.06 -8.96 -1.53
CA ARG A 208 -9.78 -7.67 -2.16
C ARG A 208 -8.90 -7.83 -3.39
N VAL A 209 -8.86 -6.79 -4.22
CA VAL A 209 -8.00 -6.73 -5.41
C VAL A 209 -7.13 -5.48 -5.40
N ALA A 210 -5.92 -5.60 -5.93
CA ALA A 210 -5.10 -4.47 -6.36
C ALA A 210 -4.83 -4.63 -7.85
N TYR A 211 -4.81 -3.53 -8.59
CA TYR A 211 -4.52 -3.57 -10.03
C TYR A 211 -3.20 -2.88 -10.33
N LEU A 212 -2.39 -3.53 -11.19
CA LEU A 212 -1.21 -2.89 -11.77
C LEU A 212 -1.64 -2.06 -12.98
N VAL A 213 -1.17 -0.81 -12.99
CA VAL A 213 -1.30 0.13 -14.11
C VAL A 213 0.04 0.14 -14.81
N GLU A 214 0.13 -0.61 -15.91
CA GLU A 214 1.42 -0.94 -16.54
C GLU A 214 1.36 -0.95 -18.08
N SER A 215 0.31 -0.31 -18.64
CA SER A 215 0.20 -0.05 -20.07
C SER A 215 -0.42 1.31 -20.35
N GLY A 216 -0.28 1.77 -21.60
CA GLY A 216 -0.92 3.00 -22.07
C GLY A 216 -2.44 2.94 -21.98
N TRP A 217 -3.03 1.77 -22.30
CA TRP A 217 -4.48 1.56 -22.19
C TRP A 217 -4.97 1.60 -20.75
N ALA A 218 -4.27 0.93 -19.81
CA ALA A 218 -4.61 0.99 -18.39
C ALA A 218 -4.58 2.43 -17.87
N ALA A 219 -3.56 3.21 -18.24
CA ALA A 219 -3.46 4.62 -17.86
C ALA A 219 -4.58 5.48 -18.46
N ALA A 220 -4.93 5.26 -19.73
CA ALA A 220 -5.99 6.00 -20.44
C ALA A 220 -7.39 5.72 -19.88
N GLN A 221 -7.63 4.54 -19.31
CA GLN A 221 -8.94 4.11 -18.78
C GLN A 221 -8.97 4.00 -17.24
N LEU A 222 -7.94 4.50 -16.58
CA LEU A 222 -7.70 4.29 -15.15
C LEU A 222 -8.91 4.67 -14.27
N ALA A 223 -9.57 5.78 -14.58
CA ALA A 223 -10.72 6.23 -13.79
C ALA A 223 -11.90 5.26 -13.86
N GLU A 224 -12.16 4.67 -15.04
CA GLU A 224 -13.25 3.71 -15.20
C GLU A 224 -12.89 2.35 -14.59
N ILE A 225 -11.66 1.87 -14.78
CA ILE A 225 -11.11 0.68 -14.13
C ILE A 225 -11.27 0.80 -12.61
N ALA A 226 -10.82 1.91 -12.02
CA ALA A 226 -10.88 2.14 -10.59
C ALA A 226 -12.31 2.22 -10.04
N GLN A 227 -13.24 2.83 -10.79
CA GLN A 227 -14.65 2.93 -10.40
C GLN A 227 -15.34 1.55 -10.38
N ARG A 228 -15.10 0.71 -11.38
CA ARG A 228 -15.65 -0.67 -11.43
C ARG A 228 -15.03 -1.56 -10.36
N ALA A 229 -13.74 -1.34 -10.06
CA ALA A 229 -13.03 -2.07 -9.02
C ALA A 229 -13.37 -1.63 -7.60
N ALA A 230 -13.90 -0.41 -7.39
CA ALA A 230 -14.07 0.22 -6.08
C ALA A 230 -14.66 -0.67 -4.99
N PRO A 231 -15.67 -1.52 -5.21
CA PRO A 231 -16.22 -2.40 -4.18
C PRO A 231 -15.20 -3.37 -3.56
N ARG A 232 -14.17 -3.79 -4.34
CA ARG A 232 -13.13 -4.73 -3.91
C ARG A 232 -11.74 -4.13 -3.88
N LEU A 233 -11.56 -2.90 -4.36
CA LEU A 233 -10.24 -2.31 -4.58
C LEU A 233 -9.49 -2.09 -3.26
N ALA A 234 -8.26 -2.58 -3.19
CA ALA A 234 -7.33 -2.40 -2.07
C ALA A 234 -6.26 -1.34 -2.35
N SER A 235 -5.81 -1.22 -3.59
CA SER A 235 -4.84 -0.23 -4.06
C SER A 235 -4.75 -0.23 -5.59
N LEU A 236 -4.16 0.86 -6.11
CA LEU A 236 -3.68 0.95 -7.49
C LEU A 236 -2.14 1.00 -7.44
N ILE A 237 -1.49 0.21 -8.29
CA ILE A 237 -0.04 0.04 -8.28
C ILE A 237 0.51 0.44 -9.65
N PHE A 238 1.60 1.22 -9.69
CA PHE A 238 2.26 1.60 -10.94
C PHE A 238 3.30 0.55 -11.35
N GLY A 239 3.18 -0.04 -12.52
CA GLY A 239 4.12 -1.02 -13.07
C GLY A 239 5.09 -0.37 -14.06
N ILE A 240 6.15 0.28 -13.58
CA ILE A 240 7.07 1.12 -14.38
C ILE A 240 7.77 0.36 -15.52
N ALA A 241 8.14 -0.91 -15.32
CA ALA A 241 8.89 -1.67 -16.31
C ALA A 241 8.02 -1.97 -17.55
N ASP A 242 6.87 -2.58 -17.33
CA ASP A 242 5.92 -2.94 -18.39
C ASP A 242 5.33 -1.68 -19.04
N PHE A 243 4.99 -0.65 -18.26
CA PHE A 243 4.54 0.64 -18.79
C PHE A 243 5.56 1.27 -19.74
N SER A 244 6.86 1.24 -19.36
CA SER A 244 7.92 1.79 -20.22
C SER A 244 8.10 0.95 -21.50
N ALA A 245 7.97 -0.37 -21.39
CA ALA A 245 8.08 -1.29 -22.51
C ALA A 245 6.87 -1.15 -23.47
N ASP A 246 5.66 -1.09 -22.94
CA ASP A 246 4.42 -0.93 -23.70
C ASP A 246 4.43 0.36 -24.55
N LEU A 247 4.87 1.46 -23.96
CA LEU A 247 4.98 2.75 -24.65
C LEU A 247 6.23 2.88 -25.54
N GLY A 248 7.13 1.90 -25.57
CA GLY A 248 8.38 1.96 -26.31
C GLY A 248 9.26 3.13 -25.87
N LEU A 249 9.33 3.41 -24.55
CA LEU A 249 10.14 4.51 -24.06
C LEU A 249 11.64 4.25 -24.30
N PRO A 250 12.47 5.30 -24.44
CA PRO A 250 13.89 5.14 -24.77
C PRO A 250 14.68 4.32 -23.74
N ALA A 251 14.22 4.28 -22.49
CA ALA A 251 14.78 3.49 -21.41
C ALA A 251 13.68 3.05 -20.44
N ILE A 252 13.89 1.89 -19.82
CA ILE A 252 13.11 1.46 -18.67
C ILE A 252 13.71 2.13 -17.44
N GLY A 253 13.01 3.09 -16.87
CA GLY A 253 13.53 3.86 -15.74
C GLY A 253 12.46 4.69 -15.04
N THR A 254 12.76 5.09 -13.80
CA THR A 254 11.81 5.81 -12.95
C THR A 254 11.69 7.29 -13.30
N GLU A 255 12.65 7.85 -14.05
CA GLU A 255 12.71 9.27 -14.41
C GLU A 255 12.31 9.49 -15.87
N HIS A 256 11.01 9.57 -16.15
CA HIS A 256 10.50 9.93 -17.45
C HIS A 256 9.20 10.75 -17.32
N PRO A 257 8.99 11.85 -18.11
CA PRO A 257 7.79 12.68 -18.00
C PRO A 257 6.46 11.92 -18.11
N LEU A 258 6.38 10.90 -18.98
CA LEU A 258 5.18 10.05 -19.10
C LEU A 258 4.97 9.17 -17.86
N ALA A 259 6.04 8.69 -17.23
CA ALA A 259 5.94 7.94 -15.97
C ALA A 259 5.45 8.85 -14.84
N ASP A 260 5.90 10.10 -14.79
CA ASP A 260 5.41 11.08 -13.80
C ASP A 260 3.96 11.48 -14.04
N TRP A 261 3.55 11.63 -15.30
CA TRP A 261 2.15 11.83 -15.63
C TRP A 261 1.29 10.64 -15.17
N ALA A 262 1.69 9.41 -15.48
CA ALA A 262 0.95 8.22 -15.07
C ALA A 262 0.87 8.09 -13.53
N ARG A 263 1.93 8.42 -12.80
CA ARG A 263 1.92 8.48 -11.33
C ARG A 263 0.95 9.54 -10.80
N ALA A 264 0.96 10.73 -11.38
CA ALA A 264 0.05 11.82 -10.97
C ALA A 264 -1.41 11.45 -11.22
N GLU A 265 -1.72 10.85 -12.38
CA GLU A 265 -3.05 10.33 -12.71
C GLU A 265 -3.47 9.25 -11.71
N LEU A 266 -2.58 8.31 -11.41
CA LEU A 266 -2.84 7.22 -10.45
C LEU A 266 -3.12 7.75 -9.05
N VAL A 267 -2.37 8.75 -8.58
CA VAL A 267 -2.64 9.41 -7.28
C VAL A 267 -3.99 10.10 -7.27
N ALA A 268 -4.33 10.83 -8.33
CA ALA A 268 -5.60 11.54 -8.44
C ALA A 268 -6.79 10.57 -8.43
N VAL A 269 -6.72 9.50 -9.22
CA VAL A 269 -7.79 8.49 -9.32
C VAL A 269 -7.89 7.67 -8.03
N ALA A 270 -6.77 7.22 -7.46
CA ALA A 270 -6.75 6.49 -6.18
C ALA A 270 -7.37 7.32 -5.06
N GLY A 271 -7.04 8.61 -4.98
CA GLY A 271 -7.65 9.55 -4.04
C GLY A 271 -9.16 9.73 -4.25
N ALA A 272 -9.61 9.77 -5.52
CA ALA A 272 -11.03 9.89 -5.85
C ALA A 272 -11.84 8.66 -5.39
N VAL A 273 -11.31 7.44 -5.58
CA VAL A 273 -11.97 6.20 -5.15
C VAL A 273 -11.65 5.80 -3.71
N GLY A 274 -10.72 6.46 -3.03
CA GLY A 274 -10.43 6.28 -1.62
C GLY A 274 -9.55 5.07 -1.29
N VAL A 275 -8.51 4.84 -2.11
CA VAL A 275 -7.52 3.75 -1.91
C VAL A 275 -6.09 4.28 -1.99
N PRO A 276 -5.08 3.54 -1.48
CA PRO A 276 -3.68 3.86 -1.68
C PRO A 276 -3.24 3.80 -3.15
N ALA A 277 -2.40 4.76 -3.55
CA ALA A 277 -1.59 4.73 -4.76
C ALA A 277 -0.19 4.23 -4.41
N ILE A 278 0.31 3.22 -5.11
CA ILE A 278 1.59 2.57 -4.84
C ILE A 278 2.51 2.74 -6.05
N ASP A 279 3.70 3.27 -5.86
CA ASP A 279 4.69 3.42 -6.93
C ASP A 279 5.39 2.10 -7.27
N GLY A 280 5.89 2.02 -8.48
CA GLY A 280 6.67 0.91 -9.01
C GLY A 280 8.01 0.71 -8.30
N MET A 281 8.67 -0.39 -8.62
CA MET A 281 9.95 -0.76 -8.03
C MET A 281 11.09 0.06 -8.63
N THR A 282 12.07 0.44 -7.80
CA THR A 282 13.37 0.88 -8.29
C THR A 282 14.13 -0.35 -8.84
N LEU A 283 14.47 -0.33 -10.13
CA LEU A 283 14.96 -1.53 -10.83
C LEU A 283 16.40 -1.89 -10.49
N ASP A 284 17.18 -0.91 -10.04
CA ASP A 284 18.57 -1.11 -9.62
C ASP A 284 18.65 -1.63 -8.17
N TYR A 285 18.90 -2.94 -8.05
CA TYR A 285 19.00 -3.57 -6.73
C TYR A 285 20.36 -3.29 -6.06
N PRO A 286 20.38 -3.02 -4.74
CA PRO A 286 21.60 -2.87 -3.96
C PRO A 286 22.25 -4.25 -3.71
N VAL A 287 22.84 -4.79 -4.76
CA VAL A 287 23.56 -6.08 -4.78
C VAL A 287 24.98 -5.88 -5.28
N THR A 288 25.89 -6.76 -4.82
CA THR A 288 27.28 -6.81 -5.28
C THR A 288 27.38 -7.41 -6.67
N ASP A 289 28.44 -7.02 -7.39
CA ASP A 289 28.80 -7.55 -8.69
C ASP A 289 30.14 -8.30 -8.55
N PRO A 290 30.20 -9.60 -8.86
CA PRO A 290 31.43 -10.38 -8.74
C PRO A 290 32.55 -9.90 -9.69
N ALA A 291 32.25 -9.10 -10.70
CA ALA A 291 33.24 -8.52 -11.60
C ALA A 291 33.92 -7.27 -11.03
N LEU A 292 33.42 -6.71 -9.92
CA LEU A 292 33.94 -5.52 -9.28
C LEU A 292 34.81 -5.87 -8.06
N ASP A 293 35.80 -5.04 -7.77
CA ASP A 293 36.57 -5.12 -6.53
C ASP A 293 35.72 -4.71 -5.29
N ALA A 294 36.31 -4.86 -4.10
CA ALA A 294 35.60 -4.58 -2.85
C ALA A 294 35.23 -3.09 -2.68
N ALA A 295 36.07 -2.18 -3.17
CA ALA A 295 35.79 -0.73 -3.06
C ALA A 295 34.66 -0.33 -4.01
N ALA A 296 34.73 -0.74 -5.27
CA ALA A 296 33.69 -0.50 -6.27
C ALA A 296 32.33 -1.14 -5.87
N ASN A 297 32.36 -2.32 -5.25
CA ASN A 297 31.12 -2.94 -4.72
C ASN A 297 30.51 -2.16 -3.54
N ARG A 298 31.33 -1.57 -2.65
CA ARG A 298 30.82 -0.69 -1.58
C ARG A 298 30.14 0.55 -2.14
N ASP A 299 30.79 1.24 -3.08
CA ASP A 299 30.25 2.44 -3.70
C ASP A 299 28.97 2.13 -4.47
N ARG A 300 28.97 1.07 -5.29
CA ARG A 300 27.80 0.59 -6.02
C ARG A 300 26.62 0.29 -5.10
N TRP A 301 26.86 -0.40 -3.97
CA TRP A 301 25.81 -0.74 -3.03
C TRP A 301 25.21 0.51 -2.37
N LEU A 302 26.08 1.43 -1.94
CA LEU A 302 25.64 2.70 -1.35
C LEU A 302 24.89 3.58 -2.36
N ASP A 303 25.35 3.66 -3.62
CA ASP A 303 24.69 4.42 -4.68
C ASP A 303 23.26 3.87 -4.94
N ARG A 304 23.10 2.56 -4.98
CA ARG A 304 21.81 1.92 -5.18
C ARG A 304 20.88 2.05 -3.96
N MET A 305 21.44 2.10 -2.76
CA MET A 305 20.68 2.45 -1.55
C MET A 305 20.17 3.89 -1.64
N ARG A 306 21.02 4.82 -2.06
CA ARG A 306 20.65 6.22 -2.28
C ARG A 306 19.57 6.34 -3.35
N LEU A 307 19.74 5.69 -4.49
CA LEU A 307 18.74 5.68 -5.56
C LEU A 307 17.38 5.17 -5.08
N ALA A 308 17.35 4.06 -4.34
CA ALA A 308 16.10 3.52 -3.80
C ALA A 308 15.43 4.46 -2.78
N TYR A 309 16.23 5.16 -1.97
CA TYR A 309 15.74 6.15 -1.02
C TYR A 309 15.18 7.39 -1.73
N ASP A 310 15.93 7.99 -2.66
CA ASP A 310 15.53 9.21 -3.38
C ASP A 310 14.28 8.96 -4.23
N ASP A 311 14.20 7.82 -4.89
CA ASP A 311 13.03 7.41 -5.68
C ASP A 311 11.79 7.20 -4.77
N ALA A 312 11.97 6.69 -3.55
CA ALA A 312 10.89 6.59 -2.57
C ALA A 312 10.45 7.96 -2.02
N VAL A 313 11.39 8.88 -1.78
CA VAL A 313 11.09 10.26 -1.39
C VAL A 313 10.29 10.96 -2.50
N ARG A 314 10.74 10.83 -3.76
CA ARG A 314 10.03 11.38 -4.92
C ARG A 314 8.60 10.83 -5.04
N ALA A 315 8.42 9.52 -4.88
CA ALA A 315 7.10 8.89 -4.93
C ALA A 315 6.18 9.44 -3.82
N ARG A 316 6.68 9.51 -2.58
CA ARG A 316 5.96 10.10 -1.45
C ARG A 316 5.57 11.56 -1.72
N ASP A 317 6.48 12.37 -2.22
CA ASP A 317 6.27 13.81 -2.46
C ASP A 317 5.29 14.05 -3.62
N LEU A 318 5.15 13.09 -4.55
CA LEU A 318 4.09 13.07 -5.56
C LEU A 318 2.71 12.65 -4.99
N GLY A 319 2.65 12.18 -3.76
CA GLY A 319 1.40 11.74 -3.12
C GLY A 319 1.14 10.24 -3.18
N MET A 320 2.13 9.43 -3.61
CA MET A 320 2.05 7.98 -3.46
C MET A 320 2.07 7.59 -1.98
N LEU A 321 1.28 6.61 -1.59
CA LEU A 321 1.22 6.11 -0.22
C LEU A 321 2.16 4.94 0.03
N GLY A 322 2.79 4.43 -1.00
CA GLY A 322 3.74 3.33 -0.89
C GLY A 322 4.56 3.10 -2.14
N LYS A 323 5.50 2.16 -2.03
CA LYS A 323 6.39 1.78 -3.12
C LYS A 323 6.67 0.28 -3.13
N TRP A 324 6.82 -0.26 -4.33
CA TRP A 324 7.17 -1.65 -4.55
C TRP A 324 8.68 -1.89 -4.39
N VAL A 325 9.07 -3.01 -3.76
CA VAL A 325 10.46 -3.42 -3.55
C VAL A 325 10.63 -4.92 -3.76
N GLY A 326 11.83 -5.36 -4.18
CA GLY A 326 12.17 -6.76 -4.37
C GLY A 326 13.39 -7.23 -3.55
N HIS A 327 13.95 -6.36 -2.69
CA HIS A 327 15.17 -6.66 -1.94
C HIS A 327 15.13 -6.07 -0.52
N PRO A 328 15.67 -6.76 0.53
CA PRO A 328 15.64 -6.26 1.91
C PRO A 328 16.27 -4.88 2.10
N ALA A 329 17.31 -4.56 1.32
CA ALA A 329 17.95 -3.25 1.39
C ALA A 329 17.08 -2.15 0.77
N GLN A 330 16.33 -2.43 -0.30
CA GLN A 330 15.30 -1.51 -0.82
C GLN A 330 14.17 -1.32 0.21
N LEU A 331 13.70 -2.41 0.84
CA LEU A 331 12.72 -2.33 1.92
C LEU A 331 13.20 -1.36 3.02
N PHE A 332 14.45 -1.49 3.44
CA PHE A 332 15.06 -0.60 4.45
C PHE A 332 15.02 0.88 4.02
N ALA A 333 15.47 1.18 2.81
CA ALA A 333 15.52 2.53 2.27
C ALA A 333 14.11 3.14 2.11
N VAL A 334 13.15 2.37 1.60
CA VAL A 334 11.77 2.82 1.38
C VAL A 334 11.03 3.04 2.70
N LEU A 335 11.24 2.19 3.71
CA LEU A 335 10.68 2.41 5.06
C LEU A 335 11.20 3.72 5.66
N LEU A 336 12.51 4.01 5.56
CA LEU A 336 13.07 5.29 6.02
C LEU A 336 12.40 6.49 5.33
N ALA A 337 12.21 6.42 4.01
CA ALA A 337 11.62 7.50 3.23
C ALA A 337 10.15 7.77 3.60
N PHE A 338 9.32 6.73 3.68
CA PHE A 338 7.89 6.90 3.95
C PHE A 338 7.58 7.19 5.43
N GLU A 339 8.32 6.61 6.36
CA GLU A 339 8.11 6.86 7.79
C GLU A 339 8.60 8.24 8.26
N ALA A 340 9.51 8.87 7.51
CA ALA A 340 9.98 10.23 7.82
C ALA A 340 8.86 11.28 7.82
N GLY A 341 7.74 11.03 7.14
CA GLY A 341 6.55 11.89 7.16
C GLY A 341 5.67 11.74 8.40
N PHE A 342 5.92 10.74 9.27
CA PHE A 342 5.09 10.39 10.42
C PHE A 342 5.90 10.38 11.71
N THR A 343 6.74 11.41 11.93
CA THR A 343 7.38 11.66 13.21
C THR A 343 6.35 12.08 14.24
N ASP A 344 6.66 11.90 15.53
CA ASP A 344 5.76 12.31 16.62
C ASP A 344 5.38 13.79 16.49
N ASP A 345 6.34 14.67 16.19
CA ASP A 345 6.08 16.10 15.98
C ASP A 345 5.14 16.36 14.79
N ALA A 346 5.27 15.62 13.69
CA ALA A 346 4.40 15.75 12.53
C ALA A 346 2.96 15.31 12.86
N VAL A 347 2.81 14.20 13.58
CA VAL A 347 1.50 13.69 14.04
C VAL A 347 0.85 14.65 15.02
N GLU A 348 1.60 15.19 15.99
CA GLU A 348 1.13 16.19 16.94
C GLU A 348 0.69 17.49 16.25
N HIS A 349 1.44 17.94 15.27
CA HIS A 349 1.10 19.11 14.48
C HIS A 349 -0.25 18.96 13.76
N GLU A 350 -0.49 17.83 13.11
CA GLU A 350 -1.77 17.55 12.45
C GLU A 350 -2.92 17.38 13.46
N ALA A 351 -2.67 16.76 14.62
CA ALA A 351 -3.67 16.66 15.69
C ALA A 351 -4.05 18.01 16.27
N ALA A 352 -3.08 18.93 16.42
CA ALA A 352 -3.32 20.29 16.87
C ALA A 352 -4.17 21.10 15.85
N LYS A 353 -3.92 20.94 14.55
CA LYS A 353 -4.74 21.56 13.50
C LYS A 353 -6.19 21.09 13.58
N LEU A 354 -6.41 19.78 13.73
CA LEU A 354 -7.74 19.21 13.87
C LEU A 354 -8.47 19.77 15.08
N ALA A 355 -7.85 19.75 16.25
CA ALA A 355 -8.44 20.27 17.50
C ALA A 355 -8.79 21.79 17.40
N ALA A 356 -7.94 22.59 16.79
CA ALA A 356 -8.16 24.00 16.61
C ALA A 356 -9.32 24.30 15.64
N TYR A 357 -9.45 23.50 14.58
CA TYR A 357 -10.59 23.64 13.65
C TYR A 357 -11.90 23.21 14.32
N ASP A 358 -11.92 22.09 15.06
CA ASP A 358 -13.11 21.64 15.79
C ASP A 358 -13.55 22.69 16.84
N ALA A 359 -12.61 23.35 17.53
CA ALA A 359 -12.90 24.46 18.43
C ALA A 359 -13.47 25.68 17.71
N ALA A 360 -12.97 26.02 16.53
CA ALA A 360 -13.48 27.10 15.70
C ALA A 360 -14.92 26.83 15.24
N VAL A 361 -15.20 25.62 14.79
CA VAL A 361 -16.54 25.17 14.38
C VAL A 361 -17.50 25.22 15.57
N ALA A 362 -17.08 24.80 16.77
CA ALA A 362 -17.88 24.92 17.99
C ALA A 362 -18.19 26.39 18.39
N ALA A 363 -17.33 27.33 17.97
CA ALA A 363 -17.51 28.77 18.13
C ALA A 363 -18.25 29.43 16.93
N GLU A 364 -18.92 28.64 16.09
CA GLU A 364 -19.65 29.07 14.88
C GLU A 364 -18.76 29.81 13.83
N GLN A 365 -17.46 29.48 13.79
CA GLN A 365 -16.51 30.01 12.82
C GLN A 365 -16.23 28.97 11.72
N GLY A 366 -16.30 29.40 10.46
CA GLY A 366 -16.04 28.52 9.30
C GLY A 366 -14.55 28.34 8.97
N ALA A 367 -13.67 29.14 9.55
CA ALA A 367 -12.22 29.10 9.40
C ALA A 367 -11.53 29.73 10.62
N THR A 368 -10.28 29.36 10.87
CA THR A 368 -9.43 29.92 11.93
C THR A 368 -8.00 30.07 11.45
N MET A 369 -7.16 30.77 12.22
CA MET A 369 -5.73 30.91 11.94
C MET A 369 -4.93 30.03 12.91
N ILE A 370 -4.09 29.15 12.37
CA ILE A 370 -3.19 28.29 13.15
C ILE A 370 -1.77 28.58 12.70
N ALA A 371 -0.93 29.06 13.60
CA ALA A 371 0.47 29.43 13.33
C ALA A 371 0.63 30.34 12.07
N GLY A 372 -0.34 31.26 11.85
CA GLY A 372 -0.31 32.16 10.70
C GLY A 372 -0.84 31.57 9.38
N VAL A 373 -1.33 30.34 9.39
CA VAL A 373 -1.93 29.67 8.23
C VAL A 373 -3.44 29.54 8.43
N MET A 374 -4.21 29.86 7.39
CA MET A 374 -5.67 29.69 7.42
C MET A 374 -6.00 28.18 7.47
N SER A 375 -6.81 27.80 8.45
CA SER A 375 -7.36 26.46 8.58
C SER A 375 -8.87 26.51 8.35
N ASP A 376 -9.34 25.74 7.41
CA ASP A 376 -10.71 25.59 7.00
C ASP A 376 -11.10 24.11 6.85
N ARG A 377 -12.27 23.84 6.25
CA ARG A 377 -12.74 22.48 6.00
C ARG A 377 -11.79 21.64 5.10
N ALA A 378 -10.98 22.26 4.25
CA ALA A 378 -10.03 21.54 3.40
C ALA A 378 -8.83 21.07 4.23
N THR A 379 -8.31 21.95 5.10
CA THR A 379 -7.22 21.63 6.04
C THR A 379 -7.63 20.55 7.06
N ASP A 380 -8.88 20.61 7.57
CA ASP A 380 -9.43 19.57 8.44
C ASP A 380 -9.44 18.19 7.76
N ARG A 381 -9.96 18.13 6.52
CA ARG A 381 -9.97 16.88 5.76
C ARG A 381 -8.57 16.32 5.51
N HIS A 382 -7.61 17.20 5.25
CA HIS A 382 -6.20 16.79 5.07
C HIS A 382 -5.63 16.23 6.38
N ALA A 383 -5.77 16.94 7.49
CA ALA A 383 -5.30 16.49 8.80
C ALA A 383 -5.90 15.13 9.19
N ARG A 384 -7.22 14.94 8.98
CA ARG A 384 -7.88 13.64 9.22
C ARG A 384 -7.30 12.52 8.37
N ALA A 385 -7.00 12.77 7.08
CA ALA A 385 -6.41 11.77 6.19
C ALA A 385 -4.99 11.38 6.65
N VAL A 386 -4.15 12.34 7.01
CA VAL A 386 -2.80 12.11 7.52
C VAL A 386 -2.83 11.33 8.84
N LEU A 387 -3.68 11.74 9.78
CA LEU A 387 -3.82 11.07 11.08
C LEU A 387 -4.39 9.66 10.96
N ARG A 388 -5.32 9.43 10.03
CA ARG A 388 -5.83 8.09 9.71
C ARG A 388 -4.71 7.18 9.20
N GLN A 389 -3.86 7.70 8.33
CA GLN A 389 -2.69 6.96 7.85
C GLN A 389 -1.67 6.72 8.98
N ALA A 390 -1.42 7.71 9.84
CA ALA A 390 -0.58 7.55 11.02
C ALA A 390 -1.11 6.44 11.94
N ALA A 391 -2.42 6.37 12.17
CA ALA A 391 -3.04 5.29 12.95
C ALA A 391 -2.85 3.91 12.28
N ALA A 392 -3.01 3.82 10.96
CA ALA A 392 -2.77 2.59 10.20
C ALA A 392 -1.31 2.12 10.27
N MET A 393 -0.36 3.06 10.33
CA MET A 393 1.08 2.79 10.45
C MET A 393 1.56 2.58 11.89
N GLY A 394 0.67 2.68 12.90
CA GLY A 394 1.03 2.58 14.30
C GLY A 394 1.85 3.77 14.82
N ARG A 395 1.60 4.97 14.29
CA ARG A 395 2.24 6.24 14.69
C ARG A 395 1.28 7.15 15.45
N LEU A 396 0.02 6.76 15.59
CA LEU A 396 -0.98 7.43 16.42
C LEU A 396 -1.62 6.39 17.33
N GLU A 397 -1.68 6.71 18.62
CA GLU A 397 -2.24 5.84 19.66
C GLU A 397 -3.72 5.53 19.34
N PRO A 398 -4.18 4.25 19.44
CA PRO A 398 -5.49 3.82 18.99
C PRO A 398 -6.69 4.53 19.64
N ASP A 399 -6.66 4.74 20.96
CA ASP A 399 -7.75 5.40 21.67
C ASP A 399 -7.80 6.89 21.35
N ARG A 400 -6.65 7.51 21.17
CA ARG A 400 -6.54 8.87 20.69
C ARG A 400 -7.06 9.02 19.26
N ALA A 401 -6.76 8.08 18.37
CA ALA A 401 -7.28 8.09 16.99
C ALA A 401 -8.80 8.00 16.96
N VAL A 402 -9.42 7.21 17.84
CA VAL A 402 -10.88 7.17 18.02
C VAL A 402 -11.41 8.48 18.59
N THR A 403 -10.77 9.03 19.61
CA THR A 403 -11.17 10.29 20.25
C THR A 403 -11.14 11.47 19.29
N LEU A 404 -10.12 11.52 18.42
CA LEU A 404 -10.01 12.53 17.34
C LEU A 404 -11.00 12.27 16.18
N GLY A 405 -11.73 11.17 16.20
CA GLY A 405 -12.69 10.81 15.14
C GLY A 405 -12.03 10.54 13.78
N VAL A 406 -10.72 10.17 13.76
CA VAL A 406 -10.00 9.85 12.53
C VAL A 406 -10.16 8.38 12.14
N ILE A 407 -10.51 7.52 13.12
CA ILE A 407 -10.94 6.12 12.92
C ILE A 407 -12.23 5.86 13.70
N GLY A 408 -13.01 4.87 13.23
CA GLY A 408 -14.17 4.37 13.95
C GLY A 408 -13.78 3.38 15.06
N THR A 409 -14.68 3.15 16.03
CA THR A 409 -14.48 2.16 17.10
C THR A 409 -14.28 0.75 16.57
N ALA A 410 -14.88 0.40 15.45
CA ALA A 410 -14.69 -0.88 14.77
C ALA A 410 -13.26 -1.08 14.24
N GLU A 411 -12.54 0.01 13.94
CA GLU A 411 -11.18 -0.02 13.40
C GLU A 411 -10.09 0.02 14.50
N ARG A 412 -10.50 0.27 15.77
CA ARG A 412 -9.59 0.36 16.91
C ARG A 412 -8.67 -0.87 17.05
N ALA A 413 -9.20 -2.07 16.78
CA ALA A 413 -8.41 -3.30 16.86
C ALA A 413 -7.32 -3.37 15.78
N ASP A 414 -7.56 -2.84 14.58
CA ASP A 414 -6.55 -2.74 13.51
C ASP A 414 -5.45 -1.74 13.90
N ALA A 415 -5.83 -0.57 14.42
CA ALA A 415 -4.89 0.43 14.92
C ALA A 415 -4.04 -0.11 16.07
N ALA A 416 -4.64 -0.84 17.03
CA ALA A 416 -3.93 -1.44 18.16
C ALA A 416 -2.89 -2.49 17.72
N ARG A 417 -3.19 -3.29 16.70
CA ARG A 417 -2.20 -4.21 16.12
C ARG A 417 -1.03 -3.48 15.47
N ALA A 418 -1.31 -2.39 14.75
CA ALA A 418 -0.29 -1.57 14.13
C ALA A 418 0.60 -0.87 15.19
N TRP A 419 -0.02 -0.34 16.24
CA TRP A 419 0.67 0.31 17.35
C TRP A 419 1.60 -0.65 18.09
N ALA A 420 1.11 -1.84 18.47
CA ALA A 420 1.91 -2.86 19.14
C ALA A 420 3.12 -3.33 18.33
N ALA A 421 3.00 -3.34 16.98
CA ALA A 421 4.09 -3.71 16.09
C ALA A 421 5.21 -2.67 16.05
N THR A 422 4.93 -1.40 16.34
CA THR A 422 5.88 -0.29 16.34
C THR A 422 6.36 0.11 17.74
N HIS A 423 5.63 -0.29 18.79
CA HIS A 423 5.90 0.02 20.19
C HIS A 423 5.92 -1.26 21.03
N PRO A 424 6.96 -2.12 20.90
CA PRO A 424 7.06 -3.36 21.67
C PRO A 424 7.14 -3.04 23.17
N GLY A 425 6.15 -3.53 23.93
CA GLY A 425 6.03 -3.29 25.39
C GLY A 425 5.05 -2.18 25.80
N ALA A 426 4.50 -1.41 24.90
CA ALA A 426 3.41 -0.48 25.19
C ALA A 426 2.08 -1.24 25.27
N HIS A 427 1.39 -1.19 26.41
CA HIS A 427 -0.01 -1.59 26.49
C HIS A 427 -0.87 -0.42 26.01
N PRO A 428 -1.74 -0.58 24.99
CA PRO A 428 -2.69 0.46 24.58
C PRO A 428 -3.61 0.77 25.78
N GLY A 429 -3.57 2.01 26.26
CA GLY A 429 -4.38 2.48 27.40
C GLY A 429 -3.62 2.71 28.71
N ALA A 430 -2.29 2.68 28.73
CA ALA A 430 -1.52 2.86 29.98
C ALA A 430 -1.19 4.32 30.35
N ASP A 431 -1.37 5.28 29.46
CA ASP A 431 -1.11 6.70 29.71
C ASP A 431 -2.28 7.58 29.26
N VAL A 432 -3.33 7.68 30.09
CA VAL A 432 -4.21 8.84 30.16
C VAL A 432 -4.33 9.21 31.63
N GLY A 433 -3.34 9.93 32.11
CA GLY A 433 -3.33 10.62 33.40
C GLY A 433 -3.28 12.12 33.18
#